data_b7531e5b04d1dc0e043bf8c2fe195544
#
_entry.id   b7531e5b04d1dc0e043bf8c2fe195544
#
_cell.length_a   1.000
_cell.length_b   1.000
_cell.length_c   1.000
_cell.angle_alpha   90.00
_cell.angle_beta   90.00
_cell.angle_gamma   90.00
#
_symmetry.space_group_name_H-M   'P 1'
#
loop_
_entity.id
_entity.type
_entity.pdbx_description
1 polymer ?
#
loop_
_entity_poly.entity_id
_entity_poly.type
_entity_poly.pdbx_seq_one_letter_code
_entity_poly.pdbx_strand_id
1 'polypeptide(L)'
;LIERAMEAAKRIETPFKELEKRYHDYLHVSQPGNFFATFGAIGFADLDSLAKKSIMREQRRCEALARFGDAIFDDTRAEVFCTEMLRGLDPRKYVIGYDKHEAAERFKQCPEYLPNTLADCLYELDYWSQLYRLRNAYDSYYDTSPESSARERFIFGLLAEIRPRNRDEAKAVLKYMRDHERTG
;
A
#
# COMPACT_ATOMS: atom_id res chain seq x y z
N LEU A 1 -5.62 8.12 26.00
CA LEU A 1 -6.90 7.91 25.30
C LEU A 1 -7.21 6.43 25.16
N ILE A 2 -6.25 5.62 24.66
CA ILE A 2 -6.37 4.17 24.47
C ILE A 2 -6.60 3.46 25.80
N GLU A 3 -5.83 3.76 26.85
CA GLU A 3 -6.00 3.19 28.18
C GLU A 3 -7.41 3.44 28.75
N ARG A 4 -7.94 4.66 28.56
CA ARG A 4 -9.33 4.98 28.96
C ARG A 4 -10.36 4.18 28.18
N ALA A 5 -10.15 3.98 26.88
CA ALA A 5 -11.02 3.18 26.03
C ALA A 5 -10.98 1.70 26.47
N MET A 6 -9.79 1.16 26.74
CA MET A 6 -9.61 -0.21 27.24
C MET A 6 -10.24 -0.41 28.62
N GLU A 7 -10.13 0.57 29.51
CA GLU A 7 -10.79 0.53 30.82
C GLU A 7 -12.32 0.58 30.70
N ALA A 8 -12.86 1.43 29.82
CA ALA A 8 -14.29 1.46 29.54
C ALA A 8 -14.79 0.14 28.93
N ALA A 9 -14.01 -0.45 28.04
CA ALA A 9 -14.29 -1.74 27.42
C ALA A 9 -14.38 -2.88 28.45
N LYS A 10 -13.51 -2.88 29.47
CA LYS A 10 -13.52 -3.89 30.55
C LYS A 10 -14.81 -3.86 31.39
N ARG A 11 -15.59 -2.76 31.39
CA ARG A 11 -16.85 -2.62 32.12
C ARG A 11 -18.04 -3.21 31.37
N ILE A 12 -17.86 -3.61 30.13
CA ILE A 12 -18.91 -4.23 29.32
C ILE A 12 -19.00 -5.71 29.71
N GLU A 13 -20.14 -6.10 30.27
CA GLU A 13 -20.39 -7.46 30.77
C GLU A 13 -20.42 -8.50 29.65
N THR A 14 -20.93 -8.12 28.47
CA THR A 14 -20.99 -9.02 27.32
C THR A 14 -19.61 -9.10 26.66
N PRO A 15 -19.02 -10.30 26.44
CA PRO A 15 -17.75 -10.45 25.77
C PRO A 15 -17.79 -9.83 24.36
N PHE A 16 -16.73 -9.09 23.99
CA PHE A 16 -16.65 -8.40 22.68
C PHE A 16 -16.86 -9.34 21.49
N LYS A 17 -16.37 -10.59 21.58
CA LYS A 17 -16.59 -11.62 20.53
C LYS A 17 -18.08 -11.97 20.38
N GLU A 18 -18.83 -11.96 21.47
CA GLU A 18 -20.27 -12.21 21.44
C GLU A 18 -21.02 -11.01 20.84
N LEU A 19 -20.60 -9.79 21.16
CA LEU A 19 -21.13 -8.57 20.54
C LEU A 19 -20.83 -8.52 19.03
N GLU A 20 -19.61 -8.89 18.63
CA GLU A 20 -19.20 -8.98 17.24
C GLU A 20 -20.10 -9.96 16.48
N LYS A 21 -20.30 -11.16 17.04
CA LYS A 21 -21.18 -12.17 16.44
C LYS A 21 -22.62 -11.66 16.30
N ARG A 22 -23.20 -11.08 17.35
CA ARG A 22 -24.57 -10.53 17.32
C ARG A 22 -24.70 -9.41 16.28
N TYR A 23 -23.70 -8.55 16.16
CA TYR A 23 -23.70 -7.47 15.19
C TYR A 23 -23.57 -8.01 13.75
N HIS A 24 -22.72 -9.00 13.56
CA HIS A 24 -22.59 -9.69 12.28
C HIS A 24 -23.93 -10.36 11.86
N ASP A 25 -24.56 -11.08 12.79
CA ASP A 25 -25.86 -11.73 12.53
C ASP A 25 -26.95 -10.70 12.22
N TYR A 26 -26.95 -9.57 12.94
CA TYR A 26 -27.85 -8.44 12.66
C TYR A 26 -27.66 -7.86 11.26
N LEU A 27 -26.42 -7.62 10.86
CA LEU A 27 -26.11 -7.09 9.52
C LEU A 27 -26.55 -8.08 8.41
N HIS A 28 -26.36 -9.36 8.63
CA HIS A 28 -26.73 -10.38 7.67
C HIS A 28 -28.26 -10.43 7.44
N VAL A 29 -29.04 -10.18 8.50
CA VAL A 29 -30.50 -10.14 8.43
C VAL A 29 -31.01 -8.79 7.93
N SER A 30 -30.43 -7.67 8.37
CA SER A 30 -30.91 -6.32 8.08
C SER A 30 -30.48 -5.80 6.70
N GLN A 31 -29.36 -6.30 6.19
CA GLN A 31 -28.78 -5.88 4.90
C GLN A 31 -28.35 -7.09 4.05
N PRO A 32 -29.29 -7.93 3.63
CA PRO A 32 -28.98 -9.11 2.85
C PRO A 32 -28.32 -8.72 1.53
N GLY A 33 -27.11 -9.27 1.28
CA GLY A 33 -26.33 -9.00 0.07
C GLY A 33 -25.33 -7.84 0.18
N ASN A 34 -25.27 -7.09 1.29
CA ASN A 34 -24.25 -6.10 1.52
C ASN A 34 -23.00 -6.74 2.18
N PHE A 35 -22.20 -7.42 1.35
CA PHE A 35 -20.96 -8.06 1.80
C PHE A 35 -19.97 -7.07 2.46
N PHE A 36 -19.89 -5.82 1.98
CA PHE A 36 -18.98 -4.82 2.53
C PHE A 36 -19.31 -4.43 3.98
N ALA A 37 -20.59 -4.30 4.31
CA ALA A 37 -21.01 -4.04 5.69
C ALA A 37 -20.65 -5.20 6.61
N THR A 38 -20.84 -6.43 6.15
CA THR A 38 -20.52 -7.64 6.91
C THR A 38 -19.02 -7.78 7.14
N PHE A 39 -18.19 -7.55 6.11
CA PHE A 39 -16.73 -7.56 6.25
C PHE A 39 -16.20 -6.43 7.14
N GLY A 40 -16.76 -5.24 7.06
CA GLY A 40 -16.37 -4.10 7.90
C GLY A 40 -16.68 -4.31 9.40
N ALA A 41 -17.57 -5.25 9.73
CA ALA A 41 -17.92 -5.59 11.10
C ALA A 41 -17.02 -6.65 11.74
N ILE A 42 -16.17 -7.33 10.93
CA ILE A 42 -15.27 -8.38 11.43
C ILE A 42 -14.05 -7.74 12.09
N GLY A 43 -13.71 -8.21 13.30
CA GLY A 43 -12.47 -7.87 13.99
C GLY A 43 -12.55 -6.66 14.92
N PHE A 44 -13.73 -6.05 15.14
CA PHE A 44 -13.85 -4.96 16.12
C PHE A 44 -13.69 -5.44 17.58
N ALA A 45 -13.82 -6.75 17.83
CA ALA A 45 -13.59 -7.35 19.14
C ALA A 45 -12.10 -7.44 19.51
N ASP A 46 -11.19 -7.33 18.53
CA ASP A 46 -9.74 -7.32 18.76
C ASP A 46 -9.23 -5.90 19.02
N LEU A 47 -9.50 -5.40 20.22
CA LEU A 47 -9.14 -4.04 20.64
C LEU A 47 -7.63 -3.79 20.64
N ASP A 48 -6.81 -4.81 20.93
CA ASP A 48 -5.36 -4.68 20.92
C ASP A 48 -4.83 -4.47 19.49
N SER A 49 -5.36 -5.20 18.53
CA SER A 49 -5.01 -5.04 17.12
C SER A 49 -5.47 -3.68 16.58
N LEU A 50 -6.69 -3.26 16.94
CA LEU A 50 -7.22 -1.94 16.56
C LEU A 50 -6.38 -0.80 17.15
N ALA A 51 -6.01 -0.91 18.44
CA ALA A 51 -5.15 0.08 19.09
C ALA A 51 -3.78 0.16 18.42
N LYS A 52 -3.14 -0.97 18.13
CA LYS A 52 -1.86 -1.01 17.40
C LYS A 52 -1.96 -0.38 16.01
N LYS A 53 -3.00 -0.72 15.24
CA LYS A 53 -3.26 -0.12 13.91
C LYS A 53 -3.45 1.40 14.01
N SER A 54 -4.18 1.88 15.00
CA SER A 54 -4.40 3.31 15.24
C SER A 54 -3.11 4.04 15.58
N ILE A 55 -2.28 3.48 16.48
CA ILE A 55 -0.97 4.04 16.84
C ILE A 55 -0.06 4.09 15.61
N MET A 56 0.03 3.01 14.86
CA MET A 56 0.84 2.95 13.64
C MET A 56 0.37 3.96 12.58
N ARG A 57 -0.93 4.14 12.44
CA ARG A 57 -1.49 5.14 11.52
C ARG A 57 -1.09 6.55 11.94
N GLU A 58 -1.22 6.87 13.23
CA GLU A 58 -0.85 8.19 13.75
C GLU A 58 0.66 8.47 13.63
N GLN A 59 1.50 7.47 13.92
CA GLN A 59 2.95 7.57 13.69
C GLN A 59 3.28 7.91 12.23
N ARG A 60 2.61 7.24 11.27
CA ARG A 60 2.78 7.52 9.84
C ARG A 60 2.30 8.94 9.47
N ARG A 61 1.20 9.40 10.08
CA ARG A 61 0.73 10.78 9.87
C ARG A 61 1.75 11.80 10.37
N CYS A 62 2.30 11.61 11.55
CA CYS A 62 3.36 12.45 12.07
C CYS A 62 4.61 12.43 11.16
N GLU A 63 4.99 11.27 10.66
CA GLU A 63 6.11 11.12 9.73
C GLU A 63 5.82 11.84 8.40
N ALA A 64 4.62 11.68 7.85
CA ALA A 64 4.22 12.35 6.62
C ALA A 64 4.24 13.87 6.77
N LEU A 65 3.71 14.38 7.89
CA LEU A 65 3.73 15.81 8.20
C LEU A 65 5.18 16.34 8.32
N ALA A 66 6.06 15.58 8.97
CA ALA A 66 7.46 15.97 9.13
C ALA A 66 8.23 15.98 7.79
N ARG A 67 7.88 15.11 6.84
CA ARG A 67 8.54 15.00 5.52
C ARG A 67 7.98 15.96 4.48
N PHE A 68 6.67 16.14 4.44
CA PHE A 68 5.96 16.81 3.35
C PHE A 68 5.17 18.05 3.78
N GLY A 69 4.90 18.22 5.07
CA GLY A 69 4.00 19.29 5.54
C GLY A 69 2.63 19.19 4.87
N ASP A 70 2.13 20.32 4.36
CA ASP A 70 0.85 20.40 3.66
C ASP A 70 0.90 19.84 2.23
N ALA A 71 2.11 19.58 1.69
CA ALA A 71 2.34 19.09 0.33
C ALA A 71 2.31 17.55 0.21
N ILE A 72 1.70 16.85 1.17
CA ILE A 72 1.66 15.37 1.20
C ILE A 72 1.02 14.74 -0.06
N PHE A 73 0.09 15.45 -0.68
CA PHE A 73 -0.61 15.00 -1.89
C PHE A 73 -0.08 15.63 -3.17
N ASP A 74 0.90 16.51 -3.08
CA ASP A 74 1.56 17.07 -4.27
C ASP A 74 2.41 15.97 -4.95
N ASP A 75 2.48 16.04 -6.26
CA ASP A 75 3.29 15.11 -7.03
C ASP A 75 4.77 15.27 -6.70
N THR A 76 5.40 14.17 -6.32
CA THR A 76 6.85 14.10 -6.15
C THR A 76 7.54 14.17 -7.51
N ARG A 77 8.84 14.48 -7.53
CA ARG A 77 9.62 14.47 -8.78
C ARG A 77 9.58 13.12 -9.50
N ALA A 78 9.49 12.01 -8.74
CA ALA A 78 9.37 10.68 -9.32
C ALA A 78 8.00 10.46 -9.99
N GLU A 79 6.92 10.99 -9.42
CA GLU A 79 5.59 10.92 -10.01
C GLU A 79 5.49 11.79 -11.27
N VAL A 80 6.03 13.01 -11.22
CA VAL A 80 6.12 13.90 -12.40
C VAL A 80 6.88 13.19 -13.52
N PHE A 81 8.03 12.57 -13.23
CA PHE A 81 8.78 11.77 -14.20
C PHE A 81 7.90 10.65 -14.81
N CYS A 82 7.18 9.89 -14.00
CA CYS A 82 6.31 8.82 -14.50
C CYS A 82 5.23 9.38 -15.45
N THR A 83 4.60 10.48 -15.08
CA THR A 83 3.59 11.16 -15.90
C THR A 83 4.15 11.65 -17.24
N GLU A 84 5.36 12.22 -17.21
CA GLU A 84 6.02 12.69 -18.45
C GLU A 84 6.40 11.54 -19.38
N MET A 85 6.94 10.45 -18.84
CA MET A 85 7.34 9.29 -19.64
C MET A 85 6.16 8.58 -20.30
N LEU A 86 5.01 8.52 -19.64
CA LEU A 86 3.82 7.85 -20.16
C LEU A 86 2.88 8.78 -20.93
N ARG A 87 3.28 10.05 -21.11
CA ARG A 87 2.49 11.03 -21.85
C ARG A 87 2.15 10.53 -23.25
N GLY A 88 0.87 10.57 -23.60
CA GLY A 88 0.36 10.13 -24.90
C GLY A 88 0.01 8.64 -24.99
N LEU A 89 0.25 7.86 -23.95
CA LEU A 89 -0.33 6.52 -23.82
C LEU A 89 -1.74 6.64 -23.21
N ASP A 90 -2.65 5.75 -23.61
CA ASP A 90 -4.02 5.73 -23.07
C ASP A 90 -4.16 4.70 -21.93
N PRO A 91 -4.27 5.12 -20.67
CA PRO A 91 -4.46 4.21 -19.55
C PRO A 91 -5.81 3.50 -19.57
N ARG A 92 -6.83 4.06 -20.27
CA ARG A 92 -8.20 3.51 -20.31
C ARG A 92 -8.36 2.29 -21.21
N LYS A 93 -7.38 2.05 -22.08
CA LYS A 93 -7.36 0.87 -22.94
C LYS A 93 -7.25 -0.44 -22.16
N TYR A 94 -6.76 -0.37 -20.92
CA TYR A 94 -6.50 -1.53 -20.06
C TYR A 94 -7.24 -1.38 -18.73
N VAL A 95 -7.74 -2.50 -18.20
CA VAL A 95 -8.57 -2.52 -16.97
C VAL A 95 -7.78 -2.04 -15.72
N ILE A 96 -6.46 -2.11 -15.75
CA ILE A 96 -5.57 -1.79 -14.61
C ILE A 96 -4.42 -0.85 -15.05
N GLY A 97 -4.75 0.26 -15.69
CA GLY A 97 -3.77 1.27 -16.11
C GLY A 97 -3.10 0.92 -17.44
N TYR A 98 -1.81 1.24 -17.58
CA TYR A 98 -1.05 1.13 -18.84
C TYR A 98 -0.70 -0.31 -19.22
N ASP A 99 -0.53 -0.56 -20.53
CA ASP A 99 0.08 -1.79 -21.02
C ASP A 99 1.50 -1.95 -20.47
N LYS A 100 1.81 -3.15 -19.99
CA LYS A 100 3.10 -3.46 -19.37
C LYS A 100 4.28 -3.24 -20.29
N HIS A 101 4.15 -3.65 -21.57
CA HIS A 101 5.23 -3.57 -22.53
C HIS A 101 5.42 -2.15 -23.05
N GLU A 102 4.33 -1.46 -23.39
CA GLU A 102 4.37 -0.06 -23.83
C GLU A 102 4.98 0.84 -22.76
N ALA A 103 4.56 0.67 -21.50
CA ALA A 103 5.11 1.43 -20.36
C ALA A 103 6.60 1.13 -20.15
N ALA A 104 7.00 -0.15 -20.21
CA ALA A 104 8.40 -0.55 -20.05
C ALA A 104 9.29 0.08 -21.13
N GLU A 105 8.85 0.08 -22.40
CA GLU A 105 9.61 0.70 -23.50
C GLU A 105 9.76 2.21 -23.30
N ARG A 106 8.77 2.88 -22.76
CA ARG A 106 8.86 4.31 -22.40
C ARG A 106 9.91 4.55 -21.32
N PHE A 107 9.87 3.80 -20.21
CA PHE A 107 10.84 3.96 -19.14
C PHE A 107 12.27 3.64 -19.56
N LYS A 108 12.48 2.69 -20.48
CA LYS A 108 13.79 2.35 -21.02
C LYS A 108 14.43 3.47 -21.87
N GLN A 109 13.65 4.47 -22.32
CA GLN A 109 14.17 5.61 -23.08
C GLN A 109 15.03 6.56 -22.24
N CYS A 110 14.98 6.46 -20.90
CA CYS A 110 15.77 7.25 -19.98
C CYS A 110 16.69 6.34 -19.16
N PRO A 111 17.81 5.86 -19.72
CA PRO A 111 18.70 4.90 -19.08
C PRO A 111 19.31 5.40 -17.78
N GLU A 112 19.45 6.73 -17.61
CA GLU A 112 19.95 7.36 -16.39
C GLU A 112 19.01 7.17 -15.17
N TYR A 113 17.74 6.85 -15.40
CA TYR A 113 16.74 6.55 -14.34
C TYR A 113 16.43 5.05 -14.24
N LEU A 114 17.21 4.20 -14.91
CA LEU A 114 17.06 2.75 -14.76
C LEU A 114 17.88 2.25 -13.57
N PRO A 115 17.32 1.37 -12.73
CA PRO A 115 18.12 0.70 -11.70
C PRO A 115 19.15 -0.21 -12.35
N ASN A 116 20.39 -0.14 -11.84
CA ASN A 116 21.50 -0.95 -12.33
C ASN A 116 21.70 -2.24 -11.51
N THR A 117 21.12 -2.29 -10.32
CA THR A 117 21.30 -3.40 -9.38
C THR A 117 19.95 -3.80 -8.76
N LEU A 118 19.89 -5.01 -8.21
CA LEU A 118 18.72 -5.45 -7.45
C LEU A 118 18.49 -4.59 -6.20
N ALA A 119 19.56 -4.05 -5.62
CA ALA A 119 19.44 -3.13 -4.48
C ALA A 119 18.73 -1.82 -4.88
N ASP A 120 19.04 -1.29 -6.09
CA ASP A 120 18.36 -0.09 -6.61
C ASP A 120 16.88 -0.36 -6.85
N CYS A 121 16.56 -1.53 -7.41
CA CYS A 121 15.15 -1.93 -7.60
C CYS A 121 14.40 -2.01 -6.26
N LEU A 122 14.98 -2.66 -5.26
CA LEU A 122 14.37 -2.80 -3.94
C LEU A 122 14.19 -1.44 -3.25
N TYR A 123 15.17 -0.54 -3.41
CA TYR A 123 15.10 0.83 -2.89
C TYR A 123 13.93 1.61 -3.52
N GLU A 124 13.78 1.54 -4.84
CA GLU A 124 12.68 2.22 -5.53
C GLU A 124 11.30 1.62 -5.16
N LEU A 125 11.21 0.29 -5.07
CA LEU A 125 9.98 -0.39 -4.64
C LEU A 125 9.58 -0.03 -3.21
N ASP A 126 10.56 0.08 -2.30
CA ASP A 126 10.31 0.54 -0.93
C ASP A 126 9.87 2.01 -0.89
N TYR A 127 10.45 2.87 -1.72
CA TYR A 127 10.03 4.27 -1.88
C TYR A 127 8.54 4.37 -2.24
N TRP A 128 8.07 3.65 -3.26
CA TRP A 128 6.66 3.65 -3.67
C TRP A 128 5.74 3.12 -2.56
N SER A 129 6.14 2.04 -1.92
CA SER A 129 5.41 1.46 -0.79
C SER A 129 5.30 2.43 0.40
N GLN A 130 6.39 3.14 0.73
CA GLN A 130 6.38 4.12 1.81
C GLN A 130 5.51 5.33 1.47
N LEU A 131 5.63 5.89 0.27
CA LEU A 131 4.82 7.03 -0.19
C LEU A 131 3.32 6.70 -0.11
N TYR A 132 2.92 5.53 -0.61
CA TYR A 132 1.54 5.05 -0.48
C TYR A 132 1.08 4.98 0.97
N ARG A 133 1.89 4.36 1.87
CA ARG A 133 1.54 4.21 3.29
C ARG A 133 1.41 5.55 4.02
N LEU A 134 2.24 6.53 3.68
CA LEU A 134 2.19 7.86 4.27
C LEU A 134 0.91 8.60 3.84
N ARG A 135 0.58 8.59 2.55
CA ARG A 135 -0.64 9.20 2.01
C ARG A 135 -1.91 8.50 2.51
N ASN A 136 -1.91 7.18 2.51
CA ASN A 136 -3.04 6.37 3.02
C ASN A 136 -3.28 6.55 4.53
N ALA A 137 -2.29 6.98 5.30
CA ALA A 137 -2.47 7.34 6.70
C ALA A 137 -3.36 8.60 6.87
N TYR A 138 -3.35 9.52 5.90
CA TYR A 138 -4.21 10.70 5.86
C TYR A 138 -5.56 10.40 5.23
N ASP A 139 -5.55 9.84 4.04
CA ASP A 139 -6.73 9.47 3.29
C ASP A 139 -6.78 7.95 3.09
N SER A 140 -7.72 7.29 3.76
CA SER A 140 -7.90 5.82 3.67
C SER A 140 -8.36 5.36 2.29
N TYR A 141 -8.80 6.26 1.43
CA TYR A 141 -9.23 6.00 0.05
C TYR A 141 -8.17 6.42 -0.98
N TYR A 142 -7.00 6.89 -0.50
CA TYR A 142 -5.91 7.23 -1.40
C TYR A 142 -5.52 6.02 -2.25
N ASP A 143 -5.44 6.23 -3.55
CA ASP A 143 -4.94 5.26 -4.51
C ASP A 143 -3.73 5.83 -5.26
N THR A 144 -2.82 4.96 -5.65
CA THR A 144 -1.63 5.34 -6.41
C THR A 144 -2.02 5.67 -7.85
N SER A 145 -1.41 6.70 -8.43
CA SER A 145 -1.66 7.04 -9.82
C SER A 145 -1.35 5.88 -10.77
N PRO A 146 -2.06 5.76 -11.91
CA PRO A 146 -1.77 4.71 -12.89
C PRO A 146 -0.33 4.75 -13.40
N GLU A 147 0.27 5.93 -13.51
CA GLU A 147 1.64 6.18 -13.95
C GLU A 147 2.65 5.60 -12.94
N SER A 148 2.47 5.92 -11.68
CA SER A 148 3.32 5.41 -10.58
C SER A 148 3.17 3.90 -10.43
N SER A 149 1.95 3.39 -10.57
CA SER A 149 1.67 1.95 -10.55
C SER A 149 2.33 1.22 -11.73
N ALA A 150 2.38 1.86 -12.91
CA ALA A 150 3.09 1.31 -14.07
C ALA A 150 4.60 1.25 -13.83
N ARG A 151 5.17 2.31 -13.21
CA ARG A 151 6.58 2.33 -12.84
C ARG A 151 6.91 1.27 -11.80
N GLU A 152 6.12 1.15 -10.74
CA GLU A 152 6.32 0.10 -9.71
C GLU A 152 6.32 -1.30 -10.33
N ARG A 153 5.37 -1.59 -11.25
CA ARG A 153 5.31 -2.87 -11.96
C ARG A 153 6.51 -3.11 -12.87
N PHE A 154 6.98 -2.06 -13.54
CA PHE A 154 8.19 -2.14 -14.37
C PHE A 154 9.41 -2.49 -13.53
N ILE A 155 9.66 -1.76 -12.42
CA ILE A 155 10.77 -2.03 -11.50
C ILE A 155 10.67 -3.42 -10.88
N PHE A 156 9.46 -3.85 -10.50
CA PHE A 156 9.25 -5.20 -9.99
C PHE A 156 9.62 -6.27 -11.04
N GLY A 157 9.31 -6.03 -12.32
CA GLY A 157 9.73 -6.92 -13.42
C GLY A 157 11.24 -7.07 -13.55
N LEU A 158 11.99 -5.98 -13.33
CA LEU A 158 13.46 -5.99 -13.39
C LEU A 158 14.10 -6.88 -12.32
N LEU A 159 13.41 -7.20 -11.22
CA LEU A 159 13.93 -8.15 -10.21
C LEU A 159 14.20 -9.55 -10.79
N ALA A 160 13.49 -9.93 -11.86
CA ALA A 160 13.71 -11.20 -12.56
C ALA A 160 14.75 -11.08 -13.70
N GLU A 161 15.04 -9.87 -14.17
CA GLU A 161 15.93 -9.62 -15.31
C GLU A 161 17.37 -9.31 -14.85
N ILE A 162 17.53 -8.56 -13.76
CA ILE A 162 18.84 -8.16 -13.25
C ILE A 162 19.49 -9.32 -12.49
N ARG A 163 20.71 -9.66 -12.91
CA ARG A 163 21.48 -10.69 -12.25
C ARG A 163 22.01 -10.22 -10.89
N PRO A 164 21.82 -10.98 -9.80
CA PRO A 164 22.36 -10.62 -8.49
C PRO A 164 23.90 -10.59 -8.51
N ARG A 165 24.50 -9.55 -7.94
CA ARG A 165 25.95 -9.41 -7.80
C ARG A 165 26.55 -10.35 -6.76
N ASN A 166 25.73 -10.74 -5.77
CA ASN A 166 26.13 -11.62 -4.68
C ASN A 166 24.91 -12.33 -4.07
N ARG A 167 25.20 -13.26 -3.13
CA ARG A 167 24.17 -14.05 -2.44
C ARG A 167 23.22 -13.18 -1.58
N ASP A 168 23.71 -12.07 -1.05
CA ASP A 168 22.92 -11.25 -0.13
C ASP A 168 21.90 -10.40 -0.90
N GLU A 169 22.21 -9.93 -2.11
CA GLU A 169 21.22 -9.35 -3.01
C GLU A 169 20.11 -10.35 -3.36
N ALA A 170 20.47 -11.58 -3.71
CA ALA A 170 19.47 -12.62 -4.01
C ALA A 170 18.56 -12.90 -2.81
N LYS A 171 19.13 -13.00 -1.60
CA LYS A 171 18.36 -13.16 -0.37
C LYS A 171 17.44 -11.97 -0.08
N ALA A 172 17.91 -10.74 -0.34
CA ALA A 172 17.11 -9.53 -0.14
C ALA A 172 15.87 -9.53 -1.04
N VAL A 173 15.99 -9.94 -2.31
CA VAL A 173 14.86 -10.09 -3.22
C VAL A 173 13.88 -11.16 -2.71
N LEU A 174 14.38 -12.34 -2.32
CA LEU A 174 13.52 -13.41 -1.79
C LEU A 174 12.79 -12.97 -0.51
N LYS A 175 13.47 -12.23 0.35
CA LYS A 175 12.85 -11.64 1.55
C LYS A 175 11.76 -10.63 1.18
N TYR A 176 12.05 -9.73 0.23
CA TYR A 176 11.07 -8.76 -0.27
C TYR A 176 9.82 -9.46 -0.83
N MET A 177 10.00 -10.49 -1.67
CA MET A 177 8.90 -11.27 -2.24
C MET A 177 8.02 -11.89 -1.16
N ARG A 178 8.63 -12.52 -0.16
CA ARG A 178 7.93 -13.12 0.97
C ARG A 178 7.17 -12.09 1.81
N ASP A 179 7.84 -10.99 2.17
CA ASP A 179 7.30 -9.98 3.09
C ASP A 179 6.15 -9.18 2.45
N HIS A 180 6.02 -9.19 1.12
CA HIS A 180 4.95 -8.55 0.36
C HIS A 180 3.98 -9.56 -0.28
N GLU A 181 4.07 -10.85 0.09
CA GLU A 181 3.23 -11.95 -0.46
C GLU A 181 3.22 -11.99 -2.01
N ARG A 182 4.29 -11.48 -2.62
CA ARG A 182 4.47 -11.45 -4.08
C ARG A 182 5.17 -12.74 -4.53
N THR A 183 4.56 -13.88 -4.24
CA THR A 183 5.00 -15.16 -4.82
C THR A 183 4.42 -15.25 -6.22
N GLY A 184 5.30 -15.31 -7.24
CA GLY A 184 4.94 -15.43 -8.65
C GLY A 184 4.25 -16.74 -8.99
#